data_cef1ae54c8e373ff50c9e00c3f8f7395
#
_entry.id   cef1ae54c8e373ff50c9e00c3f8f7395
#
_cell.length_a   1.000
_cell.length_b   1.000
_cell.length_c   1.000
_cell.angle_alpha   90.00
_cell.angle_beta   90.00
_cell.angle_gamma   90.00
#
_symmetry.space_group_name_H-M   'P 1'
#
loop_
_entity.id
_entity.type
_entity.pdbx_description
1 polymer ?
#
loop_
_entity_poly.entity_id
_entity_poly.type
_entity_poly.pdbx_seq_one_letter_code
_entity_poly.pdbx_strand_id
1 'polypeptide(L)'
;MAVIGATGYVGAALTEALARSAQWDVVPVGRTDHETHRTAGRYDVLINAACPSKRFWAEQHPGDDRRETVDKTRLLREHWRWDRFVQISSISARTQLDTVYGRHRAEAERMCSGAESFVVRLGPMYGGDYRKGVLADMAADRPVFASGRSRQSFAPVDWCAGWIAAHLEDTGLREVGARTTVTLAEVRDAVGSGSQFAKDFVDDQFPITATGPDWPDAAAVIDWLAGRRVSGARAS
;
A
#
# COMPACT_ATOMS: atom_id res chain seq x y z
N MET A 1 14.49 13.00 -7.73
CA MET A 1 13.80 12.45 -6.54
C MET A 1 14.28 11.05 -6.20
N ALA A 2 14.01 10.52 -4.99
CA ALA A 2 14.34 9.13 -4.65
C ALA A 2 13.11 8.37 -4.15
N VAL A 3 12.99 7.08 -4.56
CA VAL A 3 11.94 6.17 -4.10
C VAL A 3 12.59 5.06 -3.28
N ILE A 4 12.43 5.12 -1.96
CA ILE A 4 12.94 4.11 -1.02
C ILE A 4 11.99 2.91 -1.02
N GLY A 5 12.54 1.70 -1.22
CA GLY A 5 11.74 0.49 -1.37
C GLY A 5 11.20 0.29 -2.79
N ALA A 6 11.91 0.79 -3.80
CA ALA A 6 11.56 0.74 -5.21
C ALA A 6 11.31 -0.68 -5.77
N THR A 7 11.83 -1.72 -5.12
CA THR A 7 11.61 -3.13 -5.50
C THR A 7 10.37 -3.76 -4.87
N GLY A 8 9.68 -3.03 -3.96
CA GLY A 8 8.45 -3.48 -3.33
C GLY A 8 7.22 -3.30 -4.24
N TYR A 9 6.09 -3.92 -3.87
CA TYR A 9 4.85 -3.89 -4.66
C TYR A 9 4.38 -2.46 -5.02
N VAL A 10 4.32 -1.56 -4.03
CA VAL A 10 3.94 -0.16 -4.25
C VAL A 10 5.11 0.64 -4.83
N GLY A 11 6.33 0.41 -4.31
CA GLY A 11 7.51 1.16 -4.75
C GLY A 11 7.85 0.94 -6.22
N ALA A 12 7.67 -0.27 -6.75
CA ALA A 12 7.88 -0.57 -8.16
C ALA A 12 6.86 0.17 -9.05
N ALA A 13 5.57 0.11 -8.70
CA ALA A 13 4.52 0.82 -9.42
C ALA A 13 4.73 2.34 -9.39
N LEU A 14 5.15 2.90 -8.24
CA LEU A 14 5.50 4.32 -8.11
C LEU A 14 6.68 4.71 -8.99
N THR A 15 7.76 3.94 -8.96
CA THR A 15 8.95 4.18 -9.78
C THR A 15 8.59 4.22 -11.27
N GLU A 16 7.75 3.28 -11.71
CA GLU A 16 7.28 3.22 -13.09
C GLU A 16 6.35 4.40 -13.45
N ALA A 17 5.40 4.76 -12.58
CA ALA A 17 4.50 5.89 -12.81
C ALA A 17 5.26 7.21 -12.91
N LEU A 18 6.24 7.43 -12.03
CA LEU A 18 7.08 8.61 -12.02
C LEU A 18 8.00 8.69 -13.26
N ALA A 19 8.58 7.57 -13.66
CA ALA A 19 9.43 7.52 -14.86
C ALA A 19 8.64 7.83 -16.15
N ARG A 20 7.36 7.42 -16.23
CA ARG A 20 6.49 7.74 -17.38
C ARG A 20 6.15 9.22 -17.48
N SER A 21 6.13 9.96 -16.38
CA SER A 21 5.81 11.39 -16.41
C SER A 21 6.88 12.25 -17.06
N ALA A 22 8.11 11.74 -17.21
CA ALA A 22 9.30 12.45 -17.70
C ALA A 22 9.60 13.80 -16.99
N GLN A 23 8.87 14.08 -15.91
CA GLN A 23 9.03 15.32 -15.13
C GLN A 23 10.15 15.21 -14.11
N TRP A 24 10.49 13.96 -13.72
CA TRP A 24 11.38 13.67 -12.61
C TRP A 24 12.54 12.76 -13.02
N ASP A 25 13.75 13.10 -12.57
CA ASP A 25 14.84 12.14 -12.54
C ASP A 25 14.66 11.23 -11.33
N VAL A 26 14.23 9.98 -11.56
CA VAL A 26 13.81 9.03 -10.53
C VAL A 26 14.96 8.10 -10.18
N VAL A 27 15.37 8.13 -8.92
CA VAL A 27 16.40 7.24 -8.35
C VAL A 27 15.68 6.13 -7.56
N PRO A 28 15.62 4.89 -8.10
CA PRO A 28 15.09 3.76 -7.36
C PRO A 28 16.11 3.29 -6.31
N VAL A 29 15.69 3.24 -5.05
CA VAL A 29 16.57 2.86 -3.94
C VAL A 29 16.10 1.55 -3.31
N GLY A 30 16.97 0.54 -3.39
CA GLY A 30 16.81 -0.77 -2.78
C GLY A 30 17.49 -0.88 -1.40
N ARG A 31 17.66 -2.11 -0.92
CA ARG A 31 18.36 -2.37 0.35
C ARG A 31 19.87 -2.30 0.23
N THR A 32 20.41 -2.70 -0.91
CA THR A 32 21.84 -2.84 -1.15
C THR A 32 22.54 -1.52 -1.44
N ASP A 33 21.81 -0.55 -1.97
CA ASP A 33 22.32 0.75 -2.43
C ASP A 33 21.85 1.94 -1.58
N HIS A 34 21.09 1.65 -0.52
CA HIS A 34 20.52 2.65 0.39
C HIS A 34 21.57 3.60 0.95
N GLU A 35 22.71 3.09 1.42
CA GLU A 35 23.77 3.90 2.03
C GLU A 35 24.48 4.77 0.99
N THR A 36 24.70 4.26 -0.21
CA THR A 36 25.28 5.01 -1.32
C THR A 36 24.40 6.21 -1.67
N HIS A 37 23.09 6.00 -1.80
CA HIS A 37 22.15 7.06 -2.14
C HIS A 37 21.93 8.05 -0.99
N ARG A 38 22.03 7.61 0.27
CA ARG A 38 21.96 8.52 1.43
C ARG A 38 23.03 9.59 1.40
N THR A 39 24.22 9.25 0.94
CA THR A 39 25.39 10.15 0.90
C THR A 39 25.54 10.89 -0.44
N ALA A 40 24.78 10.51 -1.48
CA ALA A 40 24.95 11.03 -2.84
C ALA A 40 24.49 12.48 -3.04
N GLY A 41 23.70 13.06 -2.13
CA GLY A 41 23.28 14.45 -2.24
C GLY A 41 21.91 14.74 -1.63
N ARG A 42 21.25 15.76 -2.18
CA ARG A 42 19.91 16.22 -1.79
C ARG A 42 18.89 15.80 -2.85
N TYR A 43 17.69 15.44 -2.43
CA TYR A 43 16.58 15.07 -3.29
C TYR A 43 15.44 16.09 -3.14
N ASP A 44 14.88 16.57 -4.23
CA ASP A 44 13.69 17.45 -4.18
C ASP A 44 12.54 16.75 -3.49
N VAL A 45 12.34 15.45 -3.80
CA VAL A 45 11.33 14.60 -3.15
C VAL A 45 11.95 13.28 -2.71
N LEU A 46 11.73 12.89 -1.46
CA LEU A 46 12.06 11.58 -0.91
C LEU A 46 10.77 10.83 -0.58
N ILE A 47 10.53 9.70 -1.28
CA ILE A 47 9.34 8.88 -1.09
C ILE A 47 9.71 7.62 -0.29
N ASN A 48 9.11 7.44 0.88
CA ASN A 48 9.27 6.22 1.68
C ASN A 48 8.16 5.21 1.37
N ALA A 49 8.43 4.25 0.49
CA ALA A 49 7.59 3.10 0.18
C ALA A 49 8.16 1.78 0.75
N ALA A 50 9.12 1.84 1.68
CA ALA A 50 9.87 0.69 2.17
C ALA A 50 9.23 -0.05 3.35
N CYS A 51 8.14 0.46 3.91
CA CYS A 51 7.52 -0.17 5.08
C CYS A 51 6.90 -1.54 4.74
N PRO A 52 7.10 -2.59 5.55
CA PRO A 52 6.55 -3.93 5.31
C PRO A 52 5.02 -3.92 5.24
N SER A 53 4.42 -4.73 4.35
CA SER A 53 2.96 -4.83 4.18
C SER A 53 2.39 -6.16 4.71
N LYS A 54 3.05 -6.77 5.71
CA LYS A 54 2.72 -8.10 6.24
C LYS A 54 2.17 -7.98 7.66
N ARG A 55 0.83 -7.81 7.81
CA ARG A 55 0.18 -7.65 9.12
C ARG A 55 0.46 -8.81 10.07
N PHE A 56 0.27 -10.05 9.60
CA PHE A 56 0.50 -11.24 10.41
C PHE A 56 1.96 -11.39 10.86
N TRP A 57 2.90 -11.05 9.97
CA TRP A 57 4.32 -11.04 10.32
C TRP A 57 4.66 -9.97 11.38
N ALA A 58 4.03 -8.81 11.32
CA ALA A 58 4.22 -7.75 12.32
C ALA A 58 3.82 -8.22 13.73
N GLU A 59 2.72 -8.96 13.86
CA GLU A 59 2.30 -9.53 15.15
C GLU A 59 3.31 -10.56 15.70
N GLN A 60 3.93 -11.35 14.81
CA GLN A 60 4.93 -12.35 15.20
C GLN A 60 6.32 -11.74 15.45
N HIS A 61 6.63 -10.63 14.80
CA HIS A 61 7.94 -9.97 14.81
C HIS A 61 7.81 -8.47 15.09
N PRO A 62 7.25 -8.05 16.24
CA PRO A 62 6.95 -6.65 16.52
C PRO A 62 8.18 -5.75 16.53
N GLY A 63 9.32 -6.26 17.01
CA GLY A 63 10.59 -5.52 17.00
C GLY A 63 11.12 -5.26 15.59
N ASP A 64 10.98 -6.24 14.70
CA ASP A 64 11.43 -6.11 13.31
C ASP A 64 10.52 -5.17 12.54
N ASP A 65 9.20 -5.29 12.73
CA ASP A 65 8.25 -4.39 12.10
C ASP A 65 8.45 -2.94 12.57
N ARG A 66 8.76 -2.72 13.86
CA ARG A 66 9.11 -1.40 14.38
C ARG A 66 10.35 -0.84 13.68
N ARG A 67 11.43 -1.64 13.58
CA ARG A 67 12.67 -1.20 12.89
C ARG A 67 12.41 -0.82 11.44
N GLU A 68 11.67 -1.66 10.72
CA GLU A 68 11.39 -1.46 9.30
C GLU A 68 10.34 -0.39 9.01
N THR A 69 9.53 0.01 9.99
CA THR A 69 8.47 1.01 9.82
C THR A 69 8.81 2.32 10.54
N VAL A 70 8.97 2.28 11.86
CA VAL A 70 9.13 3.48 12.68
C VAL A 70 10.56 4.00 12.60
N ASP A 71 11.53 3.14 12.94
CA ASP A 71 12.93 3.57 13.03
C ASP A 71 13.49 3.92 11.64
N LYS A 72 13.10 3.19 10.61
CA LYS A 72 13.45 3.52 9.22
C LYS A 72 12.88 4.88 8.80
N THR A 73 11.61 5.17 9.11
CA THR A 73 11.03 6.49 8.80
C THR A 73 11.80 7.60 9.51
N ARG A 74 12.16 7.39 10.78
CA ARG A 74 13.01 8.34 11.53
C ARG A 74 14.35 8.55 10.86
N LEU A 75 15.06 7.48 10.52
CA LEU A 75 16.38 7.55 9.86
C LEU A 75 16.31 8.29 8.52
N LEU A 76 15.27 8.04 7.72
CA LEU A 76 15.08 8.75 6.45
C LEU A 76 14.88 10.25 6.67
N ARG A 77 14.12 10.62 7.68
CA ARG A 77 13.87 12.03 7.99
C ARG A 77 15.09 12.74 8.57
N GLU A 78 15.87 12.10 9.41
CA GLU A 78 16.99 12.71 10.15
C GLU A 78 18.31 12.67 9.35
N HIS A 79 18.54 11.65 8.51
CA HIS A 79 19.85 11.42 7.91
C HIS A 79 19.91 11.53 6.39
N TRP A 80 18.74 11.68 5.73
CA TRP A 80 18.69 11.99 4.31
C TRP A 80 18.47 13.49 4.10
N ARG A 81 18.94 14.02 2.97
CA ARG A 81 18.72 15.42 2.58
C ARG A 81 17.61 15.47 1.55
N TRP A 82 16.51 16.12 1.88
CA TRP A 82 15.33 16.23 1.02
C TRP A 82 14.66 17.61 1.23
N ASP A 83 13.87 18.04 0.24
CA ASP A 83 13.03 19.23 0.34
C ASP A 83 11.60 18.86 0.72
N ARG A 84 11.12 17.69 0.23
CA ARG A 84 9.79 17.18 0.46
C ARG A 84 9.84 15.70 0.81
N PHE A 85 9.04 15.30 1.80
CA PHE A 85 8.97 13.92 2.28
C PHE A 85 7.58 13.33 2.04
N VAL A 86 7.48 12.22 1.28
CA VAL A 86 6.23 11.50 1.05
C VAL A 86 6.28 10.15 1.78
N GLN A 87 5.37 9.96 2.74
CA GLN A 87 5.24 8.71 3.50
C GLN A 87 4.12 7.85 2.93
N ILE A 88 4.45 6.69 2.39
CA ILE A 88 3.46 5.69 2.03
C ILE A 88 3.07 4.90 3.28
N SER A 89 1.81 5.04 3.67
CA SER A 89 1.22 4.42 4.83
C SER A 89 0.04 3.50 4.44
N SER A 90 -0.83 3.17 5.37
CA SER A 90 -1.97 2.27 5.19
C SER A 90 -3.19 2.81 5.95
N ILE A 91 -4.38 2.58 5.43
CA ILE A 91 -5.65 2.83 6.15
C ILE A 91 -5.67 2.10 7.50
N SER A 92 -4.93 0.99 7.65
CA SER A 92 -4.75 0.30 8.95
C SER A 92 -4.16 1.18 10.05
N ALA A 93 -3.45 2.26 9.72
CA ALA A 93 -2.99 3.27 10.70
C ALA A 93 -4.15 3.99 11.42
N ARG A 94 -5.36 3.92 10.84
CA ARG A 94 -6.59 4.43 11.45
C ARG A 94 -7.50 3.32 11.97
N THR A 95 -7.65 2.24 11.19
CA THR A 95 -8.69 1.22 11.45
C THR A 95 -8.23 0.08 12.36
N GLN A 96 -6.92 -0.08 12.57
CA GLN A 96 -6.35 -1.25 13.27
C GLN A 96 -5.31 -0.85 14.33
N LEU A 97 -5.63 0.14 15.16
CA LEU A 97 -4.73 0.60 16.24
C LEU A 97 -4.55 -0.43 17.37
N ASP A 98 -5.36 -1.45 17.42
CA ASP A 98 -5.24 -2.62 18.29
C ASP A 98 -4.17 -3.61 17.82
N THR A 99 -3.73 -3.53 16.55
CA THR A 99 -2.67 -4.37 15.99
C THR A 99 -1.29 -3.72 16.06
N VAL A 100 -0.23 -4.54 16.05
CA VAL A 100 1.16 -4.06 15.96
C VAL A 100 1.37 -3.25 14.67
N TYR A 101 0.91 -3.81 13.54
CA TYR A 101 1.03 -3.18 12.24
C TYR A 101 0.39 -1.79 12.20
N GLY A 102 -0.86 -1.65 12.64
CA GLY A 102 -1.58 -0.38 12.64
C GLY A 102 -0.94 0.66 13.55
N ARG A 103 -0.51 0.26 14.75
CA ARG A 103 0.19 1.17 15.68
C ARG A 103 1.49 1.70 15.12
N HIS A 104 2.35 0.83 14.53
CA HIS A 104 3.62 1.28 13.99
C HIS A 104 3.45 2.19 12.77
N ARG A 105 2.43 1.93 11.92
CA ARG A 105 2.07 2.84 10.84
C ARG A 105 1.65 4.21 11.37
N ALA A 106 0.76 4.26 12.35
CA ALA A 106 0.32 5.50 12.97
C ALA A 106 1.47 6.24 13.68
N GLU A 107 2.42 5.52 14.29
CA GLU A 107 3.61 6.12 14.92
C GLU A 107 4.54 6.73 13.86
N ALA A 108 4.77 6.05 12.74
CA ALA A 108 5.57 6.58 11.63
C ALA A 108 4.94 7.84 11.01
N GLU A 109 3.61 7.88 10.86
CA GLU A 109 2.88 9.05 10.35
C GLU A 109 3.05 10.29 11.23
N ARG A 110 3.05 10.12 12.57
CA ARG A 110 3.23 11.27 13.50
C ARG A 110 4.55 12.00 13.31
N MET A 111 5.57 11.33 12.80
CA MET A 111 6.84 11.97 12.46
C MET A 111 6.76 12.81 11.16
N CYS A 112 5.70 12.63 10.36
CA CYS A 112 5.51 13.27 9.07
C CYS A 112 4.47 14.40 9.12
N SER A 113 4.48 15.24 10.16
CA SER A 113 3.47 16.27 10.42
C SER A 113 3.85 17.67 9.92
N GLY A 114 5.01 17.89 9.32
CA GLY A 114 5.47 19.18 8.81
C GLY A 114 4.82 19.58 7.48
N ALA A 115 4.89 20.87 7.14
CA ALA A 115 4.36 21.42 5.89
C ALA A 115 5.09 20.86 4.64
N GLU A 116 6.30 20.36 4.81
CA GLU A 116 7.11 19.69 3.80
C GLU A 116 6.76 18.19 3.65
N SER A 117 5.78 17.69 4.41
CA SER A 117 5.46 16.26 4.45
C SER A 117 4.07 15.97 3.93
N PHE A 118 3.97 14.87 3.18
CA PHE A 118 2.72 14.32 2.68
C PHE A 118 2.59 12.85 3.09
N VAL A 119 1.50 12.47 3.74
CA VAL A 119 1.21 11.09 4.15
C VAL A 119 0.09 10.54 3.29
N VAL A 120 0.34 9.41 2.64
CA VAL A 120 -0.66 8.71 1.82
C VAL A 120 -0.99 7.37 2.48
N ARG A 121 -2.18 7.24 3.05
CA ARG A 121 -2.73 5.97 3.52
C ARG A 121 -3.37 5.22 2.37
N LEU A 122 -2.75 4.15 1.92
CA LEU A 122 -3.30 3.30 0.88
C LEU A 122 -4.29 2.30 1.46
N GLY A 123 -5.41 2.13 0.75
CA GLY A 123 -6.35 1.03 0.92
C GLY A 123 -5.82 -0.28 0.32
N PRO A 124 -6.67 -1.33 0.28
CA PRO A 124 -6.33 -2.57 -0.38
C PRO A 124 -6.19 -2.38 -1.89
N MET A 125 -5.19 -3.04 -2.47
CA MET A 125 -4.86 -2.89 -3.88
C MET A 125 -4.83 -4.23 -4.60
N TYR A 126 -4.98 -4.17 -5.93
CA TYR A 126 -4.82 -5.31 -6.82
C TYR A 126 -4.03 -4.91 -8.08
N GLY A 127 -3.73 -5.85 -8.95
CA GLY A 127 -2.93 -5.61 -10.16
C GLY A 127 -1.45 -5.90 -9.97
N GLY A 128 -0.64 -5.62 -10.99
CA GLY A 128 0.79 -5.87 -10.97
C GLY A 128 1.16 -7.29 -10.54
N ASP A 129 2.26 -7.43 -9.82
CA ASP A 129 2.74 -8.71 -9.28
C ASP A 129 2.11 -9.05 -7.91
N TYR A 130 0.77 -8.99 -7.82
CA TYR A 130 0.03 -9.32 -6.59
C TYR A 130 0.06 -10.83 -6.31
N ARG A 131 0.69 -11.24 -5.20
CA ARG A 131 0.91 -12.66 -4.86
C ARG A 131 0.45 -13.07 -3.47
N LYS A 132 -0.11 -12.16 -2.67
CA LYS A 132 -0.43 -12.44 -1.27
C LYS A 132 -1.67 -11.68 -0.81
N GLY A 133 -2.25 -12.11 0.33
CA GLY A 133 -3.42 -11.49 0.93
C GLY A 133 -4.74 -12.07 0.42
N VAL A 134 -5.84 -11.49 0.85
CA VAL A 134 -7.19 -12.06 0.71
C VAL A 134 -7.57 -12.43 -0.73
N LEU A 135 -7.17 -11.64 -1.72
CA LEU A 135 -7.46 -11.95 -3.14
C LEU A 135 -6.64 -13.16 -3.64
N ALA A 136 -5.38 -13.29 -3.21
CA ALA A 136 -4.55 -14.45 -3.56
C ALA A 136 -5.07 -15.72 -2.86
N ASP A 137 -5.60 -15.59 -1.65
CA ASP A 137 -6.23 -16.70 -0.93
C ASP A 137 -7.51 -17.13 -1.64
N MET A 138 -8.37 -16.20 -2.04
CA MET A 138 -9.57 -16.47 -2.83
C MET A 138 -9.27 -17.07 -4.21
N ALA A 139 -8.20 -16.60 -4.88
CA ALA A 139 -7.78 -17.16 -6.16
C ALA A 139 -7.39 -18.64 -6.06
N ALA A 140 -6.86 -19.05 -4.91
CA ALA A 140 -6.36 -20.41 -4.64
C ALA A 140 -7.29 -21.23 -3.72
N ASP A 141 -8.53 -20.81 -3.50
CA ASP A 141 -9.52 -21.44 -2.63
C ASP A 141 -9.00 -21.72 -1.20
N ARG A 142 -8.07 -20.87 -0.71
CA ARG A 142 -7.53 -20.96 0.64
C ARG A 142 -8.40 -20.21 1.66
N PRO A 143 -8.32 -20.56 2.96
CA PRO A 143 -9.03 -19.83 4.00
C PRO A 143 -8.66 -18.35 4.04
N VAL A 144 -9.67 -17.47 4.17
CA VAL A 144 -9.52 -16.02 4.37
C VAL A 144 -9.68 -15.72 5.86
N PHE A 145 -8.64 -15.13 6.47
CA PHE A 145 -8.60 -14.83 7.90
C PHE A 145 -9.22 -13.48 8.25
N ALA A 146 -10.41 -13.22 7.71
CA ALA A 146 -11.27 -12.09 8.02
C ALA A 146 -12.73 -12.50 7.86
N SER A 147 -13.66 -11.66 8.31
CA SER A 147 -15.10 -11.86 8.08
C SER A 147 -15.47 -11.53 6.62
N GLY A 148 -16.38 -12.30 6.05
CA GLY A 148 -16.97 -12.00 4.73
C GLY A 148 -17.68 -10.63 4.67
N ARG A 149 -18.08 -10.08 5.82
CA ARG A 149 -18.70 -8.75 5.93
C ARG A 149 -17.72 -7.59 5.82
N SER A 150 -16.42 -7.85 5.82
CA SER A 150 -15.36 -6.82 5.71
C SER A 150 -15.48 -6.06 4.40
N ARG A 151 -15.60 -4.74 4.47
CA ARG A 151 -15.72 -3.84 3.32
C ARG A 151 -14.35 -3.36 2.87
N GLN A 152 -14.08 -3.49 1.58
CA GLN A 152 -12.78 -3.20 1.00
C GLN A 152 -12.93 -2.25 -0.18
N SER A 153 -12.13 -1.20 -0.24
CA SER A 153 -12.04 -0.26 -1.37
C SER A 153 -10.88 -0.65 -2.29
N PHE A 154 -10.95 -1.82 -2.91
CA PHE A 154 -9.89 -2.30 -3.79
C PHE A 154 -9.64 -1.35 -4.97
N ALA A 155 -8.40 -0.90 -5.14
CA ALA A 155 -7.99 -0.07 -6.28
C ALA A 155 -6.80 -0.70 -7.02
N PRO A 156 -6.66 -0.47 -8.34
CA PRO A 156 -5.47 -0.90 -9.07
C PRO A 156 -4.20 -0.23 -8.51
N VAL A 157 -3.14 -1.01 -8.29
CA VAL A 157 -1.87 -0.46 -7.76
C VAL A 157 -1.28 0.60 -8.70
N ASP A 158 -1.42 0.43 -10.01
CA ASP A 158 -0.90 1.36 -11.00
C ASP A 158 -1.67 2.69 -10.96
N TRP A 159 -3.00 2.63 -10.72
CA TRP A 159 -3.80 3.82 -10.52
C TRP A 159 -3.40 4.56 -9.24
N CYS A 160 -3.22 3.84 -8.13
CA CYS A 160 -2.75 4.44 -6.88
C CYS A 160 -1.38 5.12 -7.05
N ALA A 161 -0.47 4.46 -7.76
CA ALA A 161 0.85 5.01 -8.06
C ALA A 161 0.77 6.27 -8.95
N GLY A 162 -0.06 6.25 -9.99
CA GLY A 162 -0.31 7.41 -10.84
C GLY A 162 -0.94 8.58 -10.07
N TRP A 163 -1.89 8.29 -9.20
CA TRP A 163 -2.50 9.30 -8.34
C TRP A 163 -1.45 9.95 -7.42
N ILE A 164 -0.62 9.15 -6.74
CA ILE A 164 0.45 9.67 -5.88
C ILE A 164 1.43 10.53 -6.70
N ALA A 165 1.83 10.05 -7.88
CA ALA A 165 2.76 10.79 -8.75
C ALA A 165 2.22 12.17 -9.17
N ALA A 166 0.90 12.30 -9.33
CA ALA A 166 0.24 13.56 -9.67
C ALA A 166 0.03 14.50 -8.47
N HIS A 167 0.22 14.02 -7.21
CA HIS A 167 -0.09 14.76 -5.99
C HIS A 167 1.13 14.93 -5.07
N LEU A 168 2.35 14.86 -5.61
CA LEU A 168 3.58 14.97 -4.80
C LEU A 168 3.74 16.35 -4.12
N GLU A 169 3.07 17.37 -4.65
CA GLU A 169 3.06 18.73 -4.08
C GLU A 169 2.04 18.91 -2.93
N ASP A 170 1.15 17.94 -2.71
CA ASP A 170 0.19 17.98 -1.62
C ASP A 170 0.89 17.90 -0.26
N THR A 171 0.18 18.35 0.80
CA THR A 171 0.64 18.29 2.19
C THR A 171 -0.38 17.61 3.10
N GLY A 172 0.05 17.30 4.31
CA GLY A 172 -0.82 16.68 5.31
C GLY A 172 -1.09 15.21 5.00
N LEU A 173 -2.35 14.76 5.13
CA LEU A 173 -2.73 13.35 5.02
C LEU A 173 -3.88 13.16 4.03
N ARG A 174 -3.75 12.14 3.17
CA ARG A 174 -4.82 11.65 2.29
C ARG A 174 -4.95 10.13 2.40
N GLU A 175 -6.20 9.66 2.30
CA GLU A 175 -6.49 8.23 2.16
C GLU A 175 -6.86 7.95 0.70
N VAL A 176 -6.23 6.93 0.11
CA VAL A 176 -6.35 6.60 -1.32
C VAL A 176 -6.78 5.14 -1.49
N GLY A 177 -7.82 4.92 -2.27
CA GLY A 177 -8.41 3.62 -2.57
C GLY A 177 -9.48 3.77 -3.65
N ALA A 178 -10.40 2.82 -3.81
CA ALA A 178 -11.56 3.00 -4.67
C ALA A 178 -12.59 3.94 -4.04
N ARG A 179 -13.44 4.55 -4.89
CA ARG A 179 -14.55 5.43 -4.46
C ARG A 179 -15.73 4.67 -3.83
N THR A 180 -15.84 3.37 -4.14
CA THR A 180 -16.86 2.45 -3.61
C THR A 180 -16.22 1.38 -2.74
N THR A 181 -17.04 0.53 -2.15
CA THR A 181 -16.58 -0.64 -1.40
C THR A 181 -17.30 -1.89 -1.90
N VAL A 182 -16.63 -3.04 -1.77
CA VAL A 182 -17.22 -4.37 -1.89
C VAL A 182 -16.92 -5.15 -0.62
N THR A 183 -17.81 -6.06 -0.23
CA THR A 183 -17.51 -7.00 0.84
C THR A 183 -16.65 -8.15 0.34
N LEU A 184 -15.89 -8.78 1.23
CA LEU A 184 -15.12 -9.97 0.85
C LEU A 184 -16.03 -11.13 0.42
N ALA A 185 -17.26 -11.23 0.97
CA ALA A 185 -18.24 -12.22 0.56
C ALA A 185 -18.70 -11.99 -0.89
N GLU A 186 -19.04 -10.75 -1.26
CA GLU A 186 -19.41 -10.40 -2.64
C GLU A 186 -18.32 -10.77 -3.63
N VAL A 187 -17.04 -10.45 -3.32
CA VAL A 187 -15.92 -10.82 -4.19
C VAL A 187 -15.81 -12.33 -4.32
N ARG A 188 -15.80 -13.08 -3.19
CA ARG A 188 -15.70 -14.55 -3.18
C ARG A 188 -16.80 -15.19 -4.03
N ASP A 189 -18.05 -14.76 -3.82
CA ASP A 189 -19.21 -15.36 -4.47
C ASP A 189 -19.24 -15.06 -5.96
N ALA A 190 -18.92 -13.81 -6.35
CA ALA A 190 -18.89 -13.40 -7.75
C ALA A 190 -17.80 -14.13 -8.56
N VAL A 191 -16.64 -14.47 -7.96
CA VAL A 191 -15.59 -15.22 -8.66
C VAL A 191 -15.69 -16.73 -8.49
N GLY A 192 -16.74 -17.22 -7.81
CA GLY A 192 -16.94 -18.65 -7.55
C GLY A 192 -15.83 -19.28 -6.72
N SER A 193 -15.23 -18.56 -5.76
CA SER A 193 -14.18 -19.11 -4.90
C SER A 193 -14.75 -20.01 -3.80
N GLY A 194 -14.09 -21.17 -3.57
CA GLY A 194 -14.39 -22.09 -2.47
C GLY A 194 -13.84 -21.64 -1.12
N SER A 195 -13.21 -20.48 -1.01
CA SER A 195 -12.60 -19.96 0.22
C SER A 195 -13.61 -19.83 1.36
N GLN A 196 -13.20 -20.27 2.56
CA GLN A 196 -13.97 -20.10 3.79
C GLN A 196 -13.44 -18.89 4.57
N PHE A 197 -14.36 -18.14 5.22
CA PHE A 197 -13.98 -17.08 6.14
C PHE A 197 -13.70 -17.68 7.54
N ALA A 198 -12.43 -17.72 7.90
CA ALA A 198 -11.94 -18.40 9.09
C ALA A 198 -12.04 -17.55 10.38
N LYS A 199 -12.45 -16.29 10.28
CA LYS A 199 -12.60 -15.35 11.41
C LYS A 199 -13.84 -14.48 11.24
N ASP A 200 -14.45 -14.09 12.37
CA ASP A 200 -15.54 -13.10 12.42
C ASP A 200 -15.03 -11.65 12.52
N PHE A 201 -13.72 -11.46 12.55
CA PHE A 201 -13.11 -10.14 12.60
C PHE A 201 -13.45 -9.35 11.34
N VAL A 202 -14.14 -8.22 11.51
CA VAL A 202 -14.45 -7.29 10.41
C VAL A 202 -13.28 -6.35 10.19
N ASP A 203 -12.67 -6.45 9.03
CA ASP A 203 -11.52 -5.64 8.58
C ASP A 203 -11.98 -4.65 7.51
N ASP A 204 -12.53 -3.52 7.93
CA ASP A 204 -12.98 -2.47 7.02
C ASP A 204 -11.81 -1.60 6.57
N GLN A 205 -11.53 -1.57 5.26
CA GLN A 205 -10.39 -0.87 4.65
C GLN A 205 -10.87 -0.01 3.48
N PHE A 206 -11.31 1.22 3.78
CA PHE A 206 -11.75 2.19 2.77
C PHE A 206 -11.44 3.62 3.21
N PRO A 207 -11.21 4.56 2.25
CA PRO A 207 -10.99 5.97 2.53
C PRO A 207 -12.20 6.61 3.20
N ILE A 208 -11.97 7.51 4.15
CA ILE A 208 -12.98 8.41 4.71
C ILE A 208 -12.81 9.85 4.23
N THR A 209 -11.74 10.14 3.49
CA THR A 209 -11.55 11.43 2.81
C THR A 209 -12.35 11.45 1.51
N ALA A 210 -12.65 12.65 1.03
CA ALA A 210 -13.39 12.81 -0.23
C ALA A 210 -12.65 12.12 -1.39
N THR A 211 -13.41 11.36 -2.18
CA THR A 211 -12.95 10.71 -3.41
C THR A 211 -13.49 11.47 -4.62
N GLY A 212 -12.70 11.51 -5.71
CA GLY A 212 -13.13 12.14 -6.96
C GLY A 212 -14.04 11.21 -7.80
N PRO A 213 -14.77 11.76 -8.78
CA PRO A 213 -15.61 10.97 -9.69
C PRO A 213 -14.79 9.99 -10.54
N ASP A 214 -13.53 10.33 -10.83
CA ASP A 214 -12.62 9.53 -11.66
C ASP A 214 -11.87 8.45 -10.85
N TRP A 215 -12.18 8.30 -9.56
CA TRP A 215 -11.59 7.24 -8.75
C TRP A 215 -12.19 5.88 -9.12
N PRO A 216 -11.38 4.79 -9.08
CA PRO A 216 -11.84 3.48 -9.51
C PRO A 216 -13.03 2.97 -8.68
N ASP A 217 -13.82 2.11 -9.29
CA ASP A 217 -14.85 1.36 -8.59
C ASP A 217 -14.23 0.09 -7.97
N ALA A 218 -14.55 -0.20 -6.72
CA ALA A 218 -14.02 -1.37 -6.03
C ALA A 218 -14.47 -2.69 -6.67
N ALA A 219 -15.65 -2.72 -7.30
CA ALA A 219 -16.18 -3.92 -7.95
C ALA A 219 -15.32 -4.38 -9.13
N ALA A 220 -14.51 -3.51 -9.73
CA ALA A 220 -13.60 -3.88 -10.81
C ALA A 220 -12.55 -4.96 -10.40
N VAL A 221 -12.30 -5.15 -9.09
CA VAL A 221 -11.46 -6.24 -8.59
C VAL A 221 -12.03 -7.62 -8.93
N ILE A 222 -13.34 -7.75 -9.07
CA ILE A 222 -14.03 -9.02 -9.37
C ILE A 222 -13.58 -9.54 -10.74
N ASP A 223 -13.66 -8.70 -11.77
CA ASP A 223 -13.25 -9.06 -13.14
C ASP A 223 -11.75 -9.42 -13.19
N TRP A 224 -10.93 -8.62 -12.51
CA TRP A 224 -9.49 -8.89 -12.43
C TRP A 224 -9.19 -10.23 -11.76
N LEU A 225 -9.87 -10.57 -10.66
CA LEU A 225 -9.65 -11.81 -9.92
C LEU A 225 -10.20 -13.02 -10.70
N ALA A 226 -11.36 -12.90 -11.35
CA ALA A 226 -11.92 -13.93 -12.20
C ALA A 226 -10.98 -14.31 -13.34
N GLY A 227 -10.36 -13.33 -14.01
CA GLY A 227 -9.37 -13.57 -15.06
C GLY A 227 -8.15 -14.35 -14.57
N ARG A 228 -7.70 -14.13 -13.34
CA ARG A 228 -6.56 -14.86 -12.75
C ARG A 228 -6.90 -16.31 -12.39
N ARG A 229 -8.12 -16.58 -11.93
CA ARG A 229 -8.57 -17.95 -11.63
C ARG A 229 -8.62 -18.82 -12.89
N VAL A 230 -9.13 -18.27 -14.00
CA VAL A 230 -9.17 -18.98 -15.30
C VAL A 230 -7.75 -19.29 -15.79
N SER A 231 -6.80 -18.35 -15.65
CA SER A 231 -5.42 -18.54 -16.08
C SER A 231 -4.68 -19.60 -15.24
N GLY A 232 -4.94 -19.65 -13.93
CA GLY A 232 -4.38 -20.64 -13.01
C GLY A 232 -4.87 -22.06 -13.28
N ALA A 233 -6.14 -22.22 -13.67
CA ALA A 233 -6.73 -23.52 -14.01
C ALA A 233 -6.20 -24.12 -15.32
N ARG A 234 -5.61 -23.31 -16.21
CA ARG A 234 -5.01 -23.77 -17.47
C ARG A 234 -3.52 -24.15 -17.34
N ALA A 235 -2.90 -23.81 -16.21
CA ALA A 235 -1.47 -24.06 -15.97
C ALA A 235 -1.22 -25.25 -15.02
N SER A 236 -2.25 -25.91 -14.52
CA SER A 236 -2.27 -27.14 -13.71
C SER A 236 -2.72 -28.35 -14.55
#